data_70d45f4677f7348272b4a66b633f3cbe
#
_entry.id   70d45f4677f7348272b4a66b633f3cbe
#
_cell.length_a   1.000
_cell.length_b   1.000
_cell.length_c   1.000
_cell.angle_alpha   90.00
_cell.angle_beta   90.00
_cell.angle_gamma   90.00
#
_symmetry.space_group_name_H-M   'P 1'
#
loop_
_entity.id
_entity.type
_entity.pdbx_description
1 polymer ?
#
loop_
_entity_poly.entity_id
_entity_poly.type
_entity_poly.pdbx_seq_one_letter_code
_entity_poly.pdbx_strand_id
1 'polypeptide(L)'
;ADCVSGGEIKAAIEAGFPADKVVYAGVGKSDWEINLGLEKGIACFNVESIAELEVIEELAVAANKTANVAFRINPNIGAHTHANITTGLAENKFGIAMQDMENVIERATTMNNINVVGLHFHIGSQILDMGDFKALCNRINDLQSQLTKRNVFVQNINVGGGLGVSYDNPDR
;
A
#
# COMPACT_ATOMS: atom_id res chain seq x y z
N ALA A 1 9.50 0.40 -9.07
CA ALA A 1 9.52 -1.01 -8.65
C ALA A 1 8.66 -1.17 -7.41
N ASP A 2 7.85 -2.23 -7.37
CA ASP A 2 7.05 -2.60 -6.20
C ASP A 2 7.73 -3.81 -5.54
N CYS A 3 8.25 -3.61 -4.33
CA CYS A 3 9.09 -4.56 -3.62
C CYS A 3 8.39 -5.05 -2.35
N VAL A 4 8.60 -6.31 -2.00
CA VAL A 4 8.02 -6.93 -0.80
C VAL A 4 9.08 -7.44 0.18
N SER A 5 10.33 -7.11 -0.05
CA SER A 5 11.45 -7.42 0.85
C SER A 5 12.63 -6.47 0.67
N GLY A 6 13.49 -6.39 1.67
CA GLY A 6 14.74 -5.63 1.57
C GLY A 6 15.69 -6.19 0.49
N GLY A 7 15.63 -7.50 0.23
CA GLY A 7 16.36 -8.12 -0.88
C GLY A 7 15.91 -7.59 -2.23
N GLU A 8 14.60 -7.44 -2.45
CA GLU A 8 14.04 -6.86 -3.67
C GLU A 8 14.35 -5.38 -3.81
N ILE A 9 14.35 -4.60 -2.72
CA ILE A 9 14.78 -3.19 -2.74
C ILE A 9 16.23 -3.09 -3.25
N LYS A 10 17.14 -3.92 -2.73
CA LYS A 10 18.54 -3.96 -3.19
C LYS A 10 18.62 -4.31 -4.66
N ALA A 11 17.96 -5.39 -5.08
CA ALA A 11 17.96 -5.84 -6.46
C ALA A 11 17.39 -4.79 -7.43
N ALA A 12 16.30 -4.11 -7.05
CA ALA A 12 15.72 -3.05 -7.87
C ALA A 12 16.71 -1.89 -8.07
N ILE A 13 17.37 -1.42 -7.00
CA ILE A 13 18.34 -0.34 -7.06
C ILE A 13 19.57 -0.77 -7.89
N GLU A 14 20.08 -1.98 -7.71
CA GLU A 14 21.19 -2.54 -8.47
C GLU A 14 20.84 -2.71 -9.97
N ALA A 15 19.57 -2.99 -10.28
CA ALA A 15 19.07 -3.04 -11.64
C ALA A 15 18.87 -1.64 -12.29
N GLY A 16 19.10 -0.56 -11.53
CA GLY A 16 19.08 0.81 -12.05
C GLY A 16 17.76 1.56 -11.80
N PHE A 17 16.82 1.02 -11.01
CA PHE A 17 15.67 1.81 -10.56
C PHE A 17 16.14 2.93 -9.64
N PRO A 18 15.75 4.20 -9.88
CA PRO A 18 15.95 5.25 -8.90
C PRO A 18 15.23 4.91 -7.59
N ALA A 19 15.87 5.14 -6.45
CA ALA A 19 15.29 4.79 -5.15
C ALA A 19 13.93 5.48 -4.91
N ASP A 20 13.78 6.73 -5.35
CA ASP A 20 12.52 7.49 -5.31
C ASP A 20 11.42 6.94 -6.24
N LYS A 21 11.67 5.83 -6.94
CA LYS A 21 10.71 5.06 -7.75
C LYS A 21 10.51 3.64 -7.23
N VAL A 22 10.97 3.37 -6.02
CA VAL A 22 10.80 2.08 -5.34
C VAL A 22 9.75 2.25 -4.23
N VAL A 23 8.75 1.38 -4.21
CA VAL A 23 7.77 1.27 -3.11
C VAL A 23 7.97 -0.05 -2.38
N TYR A 24 7.73 -0.06 -1.07
CA TYR A 24 7.90 -1.25 -0.24
C TYR A 24 6.58 -1.64 0.41
N ALA A 25 6.04 -2.81 0.02
CA ALA A 25 4.81 -3.39 0.51
C ALA A 25 5.07 -4.66 1.33
N GLY A 26 4.05 -5.20 1.98
CA GLY A 26 4.11 -6.44 2.74
C GLY A 26 3.81 -6.26 4.22
N VAL A 27 3.23 -7.31 4.84
CA VAL A 27 2.76 -7.31 6.24
C VAL A 27 3.86 -7.57 7.27
N GLY A 28 5.04 -7.99 6.83
CA GLY A 28 6.13 -8.44 7.72
C GLY A 28 7.42 -7.66 7.52
N LYS A 29 7.34 -6.33 7.37
CA LYS A 29 8.53 -5.48 7.26
C LYS A 29 9.33 -5.55 8.56
N SER A 30 10.59 -5.96 8.47
CA SER A 30 11.51 -6.00 9.61
C SER A 30 12.27 -4.68 9.73
N ASP A 31 12.81 -4.42 10.94
CA ASP A 31 13.51 -3.18 11.25
C ASP A 31 14.67 -2.90 10.29
N TRP A 32 15.45 -3.93 9.90
CA TRP A 32 16.57 -3.73 8.99
C TRP A 32 16.12 -3.36 7.57
N GLU A 33 14.95 -3.86 7.13
CA GLU A 33 14.37 -3.53 5.82
C GLU A 33 13.79 -2.13 5.81
N ILE A 34 13.12 -1.72 6.89
CA ILE A 34 12.65 -0.35 7.07
C ILE A 34 13.84 0.61 7.08
N ASN A 35 14.88 0.31 7.86
CA ASN A 35 16.11 1.12 7.90
C ASN A 35 16.77 1.20 6.51
N LEU A 36 16.82 0.11 5.75
CA LEU A 36 17.31 0.12 4.37
C LEU A 36 16.49 1.08 3.49
N GLY A 37 15.17 1.01 3.55
CA GLY A 37 14.30 1.90 2.79
C GLY A 37 14.49 3.37 3.17
N LEU A 38 14.61 3.67 4.46
CA LEU A 38 14.92 5.01 4.97
C LEU A 38 16.31 5.49 4.50
N GLU A 39 17.33 4.63 4.56
CA GLU A 39 18.68 4.95 4.11
C GLU A 39 18.71 5.29 2.63
N LYS A 40 18.08 4.47 1.80
CA LYS A 40 18.05 4.62 0.33
C LYS A 40 17.11 5.74 -0.12
N GLY A 41 16.19 6.19 0.71
CA GLY A 41 15.20 7.21 0.36
C GLY A 41 14.20 6.68 -0.67
N ILE A 42 13.59 5.53 -0.42
CA ILE A 42 12.58 4.95 -1.30
C ILE A 42 11.34 5.85 -1.40
N ALA A 43 10.55 5.66 -2.45
CA ALA A 43 9.35 6.47 -2.71
C ALA A 43 8.37 6.46 -1.54
N CYS A 44 8.00 5.28 -1.05
CA CYS A 44 7.18 5.13 0.16
C CYS A 44 7.15 3.70 0.69
N PHE A 45 6.73 3.59 1.95
CA PHE A 45 6.31 2.35 2.60
C PHE A 45 4.79 2.22 2.49
N ASN A 46 4.29 1.11 1.94
CA ASN A 46 2.86 0.78 1.96
C ASN A 46 2.55 0.14 3.31
N VAL A 47 1.92 0.91 4.20
CA VAL A 47 1.68 0.56 5.61
C VAL A 47 0.39 -0.23 5.75
N GLU A 48 0.45 -1.33 6.49
CA GLU A 48 -0.65 -2.29 6.63
C GLU A 48 -1.34 -2.24 8.00
N SER A 49 -0.75 -1.55 8.99
CA SER A 49 -1.31 -1.42 10.35
C SER A 49 -0.78 -0.20 11.09
N ILE A 50 -1.47 0.18 12.18
CA ILE A 50 -1.02 1.24 13.08
C ILE A 50 0.31 0.83 13.77
N ALA A 51 0.43 -0.41 14.19
CA ALA A 51 1.65 -0.91 14.83
C ALA A 51 2.87 -0.79 13.91
N GLU A 52 2.71 -1.11 12.62
CA GLU A 52 3.77 -0.91 11.62
C GLU A 52 4.12 0.57 11.46
N LEU A 53 3.10 1.45 11.40
CA LEU A 53 3.31 2.89 11.30
C LEU A 53 4.13 3.42 12.50
N GLU A 54 3.86 2.94 13.70
CA GLU A 54 4.59 3.33 14.91
C GLU A 54 6.06 2.88 14.87
N VAL A 55 6.33 1.67 14.40
CA VAL A 55 7.70 1.17 14.21
C VAL A 55 8.44 2.01 13.15
N ILE A 56 7.78 2.34 12.03
CA ILE A 56 8.39 3.18 11.00
C ILE A 56 8.74 4.57 11.56
N GLU A 57 7.84 5.18 12.35
CA GLU A 57 8.12 6.46 13.00
C GLU A 57 9.31 6.36 13.94
N GLU A 58 9.36 5.34 14.81
CA GLU A 58 10.47 5.13 15.75
C GLU A 58 11.81 5.04 15.02
N LEU A 59 11.88 4.22 13.96
CA LEU A 59 13.10 4.05 13.17
C LEU A 59 13.45 5.31 12.37
N ALA A 60 12.48 6.04 11.86
CA ALA A 60 12.68 7.30 11.16
C ALA A 60 13.25 8.38 12.10
N VAL A 61 12.72 8.49 13.32
CA VAL A 61 13.25 9.38 14.36
C VAL A 61 14.70 8.99 14.69
N ALA A 62 14.98 7.72 14.94
CA ALA A 62 16.33 7.25 15.26
C ALA A 62 17.33 7.53 14.13
N ALA A 63 16.88 7.46 12.88
CA ALA A 63 17.69 7.76 11.70
C ALA A 63 17.76 9.26 11.36
N ASN A 64 17.05 10.14 12.08
CA ASN A 64 16.86 11.55 11.77
C ASN A 64 16.38 11.76 10.32
N LYS A 65 15.39 11.00 9.91
CA LYS A 65 14.77 11.01 8.58
C LYS A 65 13.26 11.13 8.67
N THR A 66 12.63 11.46 7.57
CA THR A 66 11.17 11.40 7.40
C THR A 66 10.82 10.25 6.47
N ALA A 67 9.91 9.38 6.90
CA ALA A 67 9.40 8.28 6.10
C ALA A 67 8.17 8.72 5.30
N ASN A 68 8.20 8.54 4.00
CA ASN A 68 7.02 8.64 3.17
C ASN A 68 6.20 7.34 3.32
N VAL A 69 4.91 7.47 3.60
CA VAL A 69 4.01 6.32 3.77
C VAL A 69 2.78 6.44 2.90
N ALA A 70 2.30 5.30 2.41
CA ALA A 70 0.99 5.15 1.81
C ALA A 70 0.20 4.12 2.62
N PHE A 71 -1.06 4.39 2.94
CA PHE A 71 -1.88 3.44 3.68
C PHE A 71 -2.45 2.39 2.75
N ARG A 72 -2.14 1.11 3.00
CA ARG A 72 -2.84 0.01 2.36
C ARG A 72 -4.17 -0.18 3.05
N ILE A 73 -5.23 0.05 2.29
CA ILE A 73 -6.59 0.00 2.79
C ILE A 73 -7.31 -1.20 2.20
N ASN A 74 -8.00 -1.93 3.06
CA ASN A 74 -8.97 -2.92 2.64
C ASN A 74 -10.29 -2.19 2.32
N PRO A 75 -10.67 -2.07 1.04
CA PRO A 75 -11.86 -1.32 0.65
C PRO A 75 -13.17 -2.09 0.93
N ASN A 76 -13.07 -3.31 1.45
CA ASN A 76 -14.20 -4.22 1.71
C ASN A 76 -15.09 -4.41 0.46
N ILE A 77 -14.46 -4.66 -0.68
CA ILE A 77 -15.12 -4.98 -1.94
C ILE A 77 -15.04 -6.48 -2.13
N GLY A 78 -16.18 -7.14 -2.34
CA GLY A 78 -16.22 -8.56 -2.71
C GLY A 78 -15.70 -8.71 -4.13
N ALA A 79 -14.48 -9.21 -4.31
CA ALA A 79 -13.93 -9.49 -5.62
C ALA A 79 -14.58 -10.75 -6.20
N HIS A 80 -15.14 -10.66 -7.41
CA HIS A 80 -15.66 -11.77 -8.17
C HIS A 80 -14.48 -12.50 -8.84
N THR A 81 -13.81 -13.37 -8.06
CA THR A 81 -12.70 -14.18 -8.55
C THR A 81 -13.22 -15.50 -9.11
N HIS A 82 -12.42 -16.17 -9.96
CA HIS A 82 -12.75 -17.47 -10.50
C HIS A 82 -13.11 -18.46 -9.38
N ALA A 83 -14.15 -19.30 -9.55
CA ALA A 83 -14.74 -20.16 -8.52
C ALA A 83 -13.75 -21.14 -7.81
N ASN A 84 -12.56 -21.32 -8.32
CA ASN A 84 -11.51 -22.18 -7.77
C ASN A 84 -10.47 -21.43 -6.90
N ILE A 85 -10.58 -20.11 -6.77
CA ILE A 85 -9.65 -19.31 -5.97
C ILE A 85 -10.48 -18.62 -4.88
N THR A 86 -10.52 -19.22 -3.70
CA THR A 86 -11.17 -18.68 -2.49
C THR A 86 -10.37 -17.48 -1.94
N THR A 87 -9.91 -16.58 -2.81
CA THR A 87 -9.01 -15.47 -2.45
C THR A 87 -9.75 -14.24 -1.96
N GLY A 88 -11.02 -14.04 -2.32
CA GLY A 88 -11.80 -12.91 -1.84
C GLY A 88 -11.91 -12.82 -0.31
N LEU A 89 -11.91 -13.96 0.38
CA LEU A 89 -11.83 -14.02 1.85
C LEU A 89 -10.39 -13.91 2.37
N ALA A 90 -9.39 -14.31 1.58
CA ALA A 90 -7.98 -14.26 1.96
C ALA A 90 -7.41 -12.84 1.89
N GLU A 91 -7.80 -12.04 0.91
CA GLU A 91 -7.36 -10.66 0.76
C GLU A 91 -7.98 -9.72 1.82
N ASN A 92 -9.15 -10.08 2.39
CA ASN A 92 -9.80 -9.32 3.46
C ASN A 92 -8.99 -9.26 4.78
N LYS A 93 -7.94 -10.07 4.91
CA LYS A 93 -7.05 -10.07 6.08
C LYS A 93 -5.90 -9.07 6.00
N PHE A 94 -5.68 -8.46 4.83
CA PHE A 94 -4.58 -7.52 4.61
C PHE A 94 -5.06 -6.07 4.60
N GLY A 95 -4.15 -5.19 5.01
CA GLY A 95 -4.39 -3.76 5.02
C GLY A 95 -5.25 -3.28 6.19
N ILE A 96 -5.37 -1.99 6.28
CA ILE A 96 -6.15 -1.27 7.31
C ILE A 96 -7.62 -1.34 6.95
N ALA A 97 -8.46 -1.76 7.90
CA ALA A 97 -9.90 -1.77 7.68
C ALA A 97 -10.46 -0.34 7.52
N MET A 98 -11.48 -0.19 6.68
CA MET A 98 -12.11 1.12 6.44
C MET A 98 -12.57 1.83 7.73
N GLN A 99 -13.05 1.07 8.69
CA GLN A 99 -13.52 1.59 9.98
C GLN A 99 -12.38 2.16 10.85
N ASP A 100 -11.14 1.71 10.63
CA ASP A 100 -9.97 2.13 11.39
C ASP A 100 -9.23 3.31 10.76
N MET A 101 -9.63 3.70 9.54
CA MET A 101 -8.97 4.76 8.78
C MET A 101 -8.91 6.09 9.51
N GLU A 102 -9.97 6.44 10.23
CA GLU A 102 -10.03 7.70 10.99
C GLU A 102 -8.94 7.75 12.05
N ASN A 103 -8.80 6.67 12.82
CA ASN A 103 -7.80 6.52 13.86
C ASN A 103 -6.37 6.54 13.28
N VAL A 104 -6.16 5.85 12.15
CA VAL A 104 -4.84 5.82 11.48
C VAL A 104 -4.42 7.20 10.99
N ILE A 105 -5.34 7.95 10.37
CA ILE A 105 -5.07 9.31 9.89
C ILE A 105 -4.75 10.22 11.06
N GLU A 106 -5.58 10.19 12.12
CA GLU A 106 -5.35 10.99 13.32
C GLU A 106 -3.98 10.67 13.93
N ARG A 107 -3.66 9.39 14.06
CA ARG A 107 -2.36 8.95 14.58
C ARG A 107 -1.20 9.45 13.72
N ALA A 108 -1.28 9.30 12.40
CA ALA A 108 -0.23 9.76 11.47
C ALA A 108 -0.01 11.28 11.54
N THR A 109 -1.08 12.08 11.73
CA THR A 109 -0.94 13.55 11.82
C THR A 109 -0.23 14.01 13.09
N THR A 110 -0.11 13.15 14.11
CA THR A 110 0.65 13.45 15.35
C THR A 110 2.13 13.07 15.25
N MET A 111 2.53 12.36 14.19
CA MET A 111 3.91 11.87 13.98
C MET A 111 4.72 12.87 13.16
N ASN A 112 5.87 13.29 13.69
CA ASN A 112 6.69 14.33 13.07
C ASN A 112 7.58 13.82 11.94
N ASN A 113 7.87 12.51 11.96
CA ASN A 113 8.78 11.87 10.99
C ASN A 113 8.03 10.98 10.00
N ILE A 114 6.70 11.12 9.91
CA ILE A 114 5.85 10.48 8.91
C ILE A 114 5.28 11.52 7.95
N ASN A 115 5.39 11.23 6.67
CA ASN A 115 4.78 12.02 5.60
C ASN A 115 3.81 11.13 4.82
N VAL A 116 2.52 11.39 4.92
CA VAL A 116 1.49 10.61 4.21
C VAL A 116 1.42 11.07 2.76
N VAL A 117 1.90 10.22 1.83
CA VAL A 117 1.99 10.54 0.41
C VAL A 117 0.95 9.85 -0.45
N GLY A 118 0.28 8.82 0.04
CA GLY A 118 -0.60 8.04 -0.82
C GLY A 118 -1.54 7.07 -0.13
N LEU A 119 -2.34 6.43 -0.98
CA LEU A 119 -3.18 5.28 -0.66
C LEU A 119 -2.77 4.10 -1.53
N HIS A 120 -2.82 2.91 -0.97
CA HIS A 120 -2.55 1.66 -1.65
C HIS A 120 -3.71 0.69 -1.46
N PHE A 121 -4.04 -0.06 -2.51
CA PHE A 121 -5.11 -1.05 -2.53
C PHE A 121 -4.63 -2.31 -3.25
N HIS A 122 -5.20 -3.43 -2.90
CA HIS A 122 -5.08 -4.67 -3.67
C HIS A 122 -6.31 -5.52 -3.37
N ILE A 123 -7.22 -5.65 -4.33
CA ILE A 123 -8.53 -6.27 -4.14
C ILE A 123 -8.57 -7.76 -4.47
N GLY A 124 -7.49 -8.31 -4.99
CA GLY A 124 -7.38 -9.73 -5.30
C GLY A 124 -6.55 -10.02 -6.53
N SER A 125 -6.55 -11.29 -6.94
CA SER A 125 -5.82 -11.79 -8.11
C SER A 125 -6.79 -12.45 -9.10
N GLN A 126 -6.45 -12.40 -10.40
CA GLN A 126 -7.25 -12.99 -11.48
C GLN A 126 -8.69 -12.47 -11.52
N ILE A 127 -8.86 -11.17 -11.38
CA ILE A 127 -10.15 -10.49 -11.41
C ILE A 127 -10.51 -10.21 -12.87
N LEU A 128 -11.58 -10.84 -13.33
CA LEU A 128 -12.08 -10.69 -14.71
C LEU A 128 -13.28 -9.74 -14.80
N ASP A 129 -13.93 -9.43 -13.68
CA ASP A 129 -15.04 -8.48 -13.65
C ASP A 129 -14.53 -7.06 -13.42
N MET A 130 -14.63 -6.24 -14.45
CA MET A 130 -14.24 -4.81 -14.37
C MET A 130 -15.14 -4.01 -13.42
N GLY A 131 -16.29 -4.56 -13.02
CA GLY A 131 -17.16 -3.98 -11.99
C GLY A 131 -16.46 -3.82 -10.65
N ASP A 132 -15.59 -4.76 -10.28
CA ASP A 132 -14.82 -4.71 -9.04
C ASP A 132 -13.83 -3.52 -9.03
N PHE A 133 -13.12 -3.29 -10.14
CA PHE A 133 -12.25 -2.12 -10.29
C PHE A 133 -13.03 -0.80 -10.30
N LYS A 134 -14.22 -0.79 -10.90
CA LYS A 134 -15.10 0.39 -10.86
C LYS A 134 -15.58 0.68 -9.43
N ALA A 135 -15.94 -0.35 -8.67
CA ALA A 135 -16.30 -0.22 -7.27
C ALA A 135 -15.11 0.30 -6.44
N LEU A 136 -13.89 -0.17 -6.71
CA LEU A 136 -12.67 0.34 -6.10
C LEU A 136 -12.48 1.84 -6.38
N CYS A 137 -12.62 2.28 -7.63
CA CYS A 137 -12.49 3.70 -7.99
C CYS A 137 -13.50 4.58 -7.23
N ASN A 138 -14.75 4.14 -7.09
CA ASN A 138 -15.74 4.86 -6.30
C ASN A 138 -15.32 4.97 -4.84
N ARG A 139 -14.82 3.87 -4.26
CA ARG A 139 -14.34 3.85 -2.87
C ARG A 139 -13.13 4.77 -2.65
N ILE A 140 -12.22 4.82 -3.62
CA ILE A 140 -11.06 5.73 -3.59
C ILE A 140 -11.54 7.19 -3.57
N ASN A 141 -12.51 7.55 -4.40
CA ASN A 141 -13.06 8.92 -4.43
C ASN A 141 -13.68 9.32 -3.09
N ASP A 142 -14.42 8.40 -2.46
CA ASP A 142 -15.01 8.62 -1.12
C ASP A 142 -13.91 8.87 -0.07
N LEU A 143 -12.86 8.04 -0.08
CA LEU A 143 -11.72 8.16 0.83
C LEU A 143 -10.95 9.47 0.62
N GLN A 144 -10.65 9.83 -0.62
CA GLN A 144 -9.97 11.10 -0.92
C GLN A 144 -10.80 12.29 -0.41
N SER A 145 -12.13 12.23 -0.55
CA SER A 145 -13.02 13.27 -0.05
C SER A 145 -12.96 13.37 1.48
N GLN A 146 -12.87 12.24 2.20
CA GLN A 146 -12.73 12.22 3.66
C GLN A 146 -11.36 12.76 4.10
N LEU A 147 -10.27 12.38 3.43
CA LEU A 147 -8.92 12.86 3.71
C LEU A 147 -8.81 14.38 3.50
N THR A 148 -9.35 14.88 2.39
CA THR A 148 -9.34 16.31 2.07
C THR A 148 -10.04 17.15 3.14
N LYS A 149 -11.17 16.66 3.70
CA LYS A 149 -11.87 17.33 4.80
C LYS A 149 -11.03 17.46 6.07
N ARG A 150 -9.97 16.65 6.21
CA ARG A 150 -9.02 16.62 7.31
C ARG A 150 -7.69 17.30 6.97
N ASN A 151 -7.63 18.01 5.83
CA ASN A 151 -6.42 18.62 5.29
C ASN A 151 -5.28 17.63 5.01
N VAL A 152 -5.61 16.35 4.75
CA VAL A 152 -4.65 15.34 4.29
C VAL A 152 -4.78 15.19 2.79
N PHE A 153 -3.72 15.54 2.06
CA PHE A 153 -3.71 15.51 0.60
C PHE A 153 -2.75 14.43 0.13
N VAL A 154 -3.28 13.40 -0.52
CA VAL A 154 -2.49 12.32 -1.08
C VAL A 154 -2.15 12.60 -2.54
N GLN A 155 -0.91 12.36 -2.92
CA GLN A 155 -0.40 12.60 -4.27
C GLN A 155 -0.39 11.32 -5.12
N ASN A 156 -0.35 10.16 -4.46
CA ASN A 156 -0.18 8.87 -5.11
C ASN A 156 -1.35 7.94 -4.76
N ILE A 157 -1.90 7.29 -5.77
CA ILE A 157 -2.87 6.21 -5.63
C ILE A 157 -2.30 4.97 -6.32
N ASN A 158 -2.07 3.92 -5.54
CA ASN A 158 -1.68 2.60 -6.05
C ASN A 158 -2.90 1.68 -5.95
N VAL A 159 -3.44 1.29 -7.07
CA VAL A 159 -4.62 0.42 -7.14
C VAL A 159 -4.30 -1.07 -7.03
N GLY A 160 -3.01 -1.39 -6.87
CA GLY A 160 -2.52 -2.76 -6.85
C GLY A 160 -2.48 -3.40 -8.24
N GLY A 161 -2.45 -4.72 -8.24
CA GLY A 161 -2.55 -5.53 -9.45
C GLY A 161 -3.85 -6.31 -9.48
N GLY A 162 -3.76 -7.55 -9.98
CA GLY A 162 -4.85 -8.51 -9.91
C GLY A 162 -5.75 -8.57 -11.14
N LEU A 163 -5.51 -7.75 -12.16
CA LEU A 163 -6.22 -7.91 -13.43
C LEU A 163 -6.00 -9.33 -13.97
N GLY A 164 -7.08 -10.00 -14.29
CA GLY A 164 -7.05 -11.37 -14.79
C GLY A 164 -6.46 -11.45 -16.19
N VAL A 165 -5.72 -12.53 -16.43
CA VAL A 165 -5.16 -12.86 -17.74
C VAL A 165 -5.63 -14.25 -18.17
N SER A 166 -5.81 -14.45 -19.46
CA SER A 166 -6.09 -15.77 -20.02
C SER A 166 -4.77 -16.49 -20.32
N TYR A 167 -4.53 -17.62 -19.66
CA TYR A 167 -3.34 -18.43 -19.92
C TYR A 167 -3.45 -19.25 -21.21
N ASP A 168 -4.67 -19.58 -21.63
CA ASP A 168 -4.94 -20.40 -22.82
C ASP A 168 -5.19 -19.56 -24.07
N ASN A 169 -5.59 -18.30 -23.91
CA ASN A 169 -5.92 -17.36 -24.98
C ASN A 169 -5.44 -15.94 -24.62
N PRO A 170 -4.13 -15.67 -24.70
CA PRO A 170 -3.55 -14.40 -24.23
C PRO A 170 -4.04 -13.16 -25.01
N ASP A 171 -4.62 -13.36 -26.20
CA ASP A 171 -5.13 -12.27 -27.07
C ASP A 171 -6.61 -11.92 -26.81
N ARG A 172 -7.19 -12.44 -25.74
CA ARG A 172 -8.59 -12.17 -25.37
C ARG A 172 -8.71 -11.41 -24.07
#